data_b8bf78e26d806bb557ab5c337ac7d9bf
#
_entry.id   b8bf78e26d806bb557ab5c337ac7d9bf
#
_cell.length_a   1.000
_cell.length_b   1.000
_cell.length_c   1.000
_cell.angle_alpha   90.00
_cell.angle_beta   90.00
_cell.angle_gamma   90.00
#
_symmetry.space_group_name_H-M   'P 1'
#
loop_
_entity.id
_entity.type
_entity.pdbx_description
1 polymer ?
#
loop_
_entity_poly.entity_id
_entity_poly.type
_entity_poly.pdbx_seq_one_letter_code
_entity_poly.pdbx_strand_id
1 'polypeptide(L)'
;MSTFPPIPGWVQMEHQVAQILTQQEQHGWYFNESEARKLESALRREVEQTTSLLRRQHPYVGGALFTPKRNNRTQGYIEGATFTRLKELNPTSRDHIAWILQTHCGWIPSLMTSKSNKPIIDE
;
A
#
# COMPACT_ATOMS: atom_id res chain seq x y z
N MET A 1 53.11 -31.32 24.73
CA MET A 1 52.39 -30.05 25.01
C MET A 1 52.26 -29.32 23.69
N SER A 2 51.05 -29.26 23.16
CA SER A 2 50.77 -28.58 21.88
C SER A 2 50.53 -27.10 22.18
N THR A 3 51.49 -26.27 21.92
CA THR A 3 51.35 -24.81 22.03
C THR A 3 50.71 -24.32 20.75
N PHE A 4 49.41 -23.95 20.84
CA PHE A 4 48.76 -23.26 19.75
C PHE A 4 49.45 -21.91 19.50
N PRO A 5 49.56 -21.49 18.22
CA PRO A 5 50.13 -20.18 17.91
C PRO A 5 49.26 -19.07 18.54
N PRO A 6 49.85 -17.92 18.93
CA PRO A 6 49.10 -16.82 19.50
C PRO A 6 48.05 -16.32 18.50
N ILE A 7 46.83 -16.03 19.00
CA ILE A 7 45.73 -15.52 18.17
C ILE A 7 46.14 -14.18 17.57
N PRO A 8 46.08 -14.01 16.24
CA PRO A 8 46.40 -12.74 15.59
C PRO A 8 45.54 -11.58 16.11
N GLY A 9 46.12 -10.38 16.21
CA GLY A 9 45.41 -9.21 16.76
C GLY A 9 44.11 -8.84 16.03
N TRP A 10 44.03 -9.09 14.71
CA TRP A 10 42.84 -8.87 13.94
C TRP A 10 41.70 -9.83 14.35
N VAL A 11 42.00 -11.09 14.69
CA VAL A 11 41.00 -12.05 15.19
C VAL A 11 40.51 -11.64 16.58
N GLN A 12 41.36 -11.10 17.43
CA GLN A 12 40.94 -10.57 18.73
C GLN A 12 40.01 -9.39 18.57
N MET A 13 40.26 -8.49 17.61
CA MET A 13 39.41 -7.36 17.29
C MET A 13 38.03 -7.83 16.78
N GLU A 14 37.98 -8.80 15.88
CA GLU A 14 36.72 -9.40 15.38
C GLU A 14 35.89 -10.00 16.54
N HIS A 15 36.53 -10.70 17.48
CA HIS A 15 35.81 -11.23 18.64
C HIS A 15 35.27 -10.13 19.55
N GLN A 16 36.00 -9.02 19.73
CA GLN A 16 35.51 -7.88 20.51
C GLN A 16 34.33 -7.20 19.85
N VAL A 17 34.41 -7.00 18.53
CA VAL A 17 33.28 -6.45 17.75
C VAL A 17 32.06 -7.37 17.85
N ALA A 18 32.23 -8.68 17.70
CA ALA A 18 31.14 -9.65 17.82
C ALA A 18 30.49 -9.60 19.22
N GLN A 19 31.29 -9.45 20.28
CA GLN A 19 30.75 -9.30 21.63
C GLN A 19 29.94 -8.02 21.80
N ILE A 20 30.42 -6.89 21.27
CA ILE A 20 29.69 -5.60 21.31
C ILE A 20 28.38 -5.72 20.56
N LEU A 21 28.38 -6.29 19.37
CA LEU A 21 27.14 -6.50 18.57
C LEU A 21 26.13 -7.39 19.31
N THR A 22 26.62 -8.50 19.90
CA THR A 22 25.75 -9.39 20.70
C THR A 22 25.13 -8.65 21.90
N GLN A 23 25.92 -7.82 22.58
CA GLN A 23 25.40 -7.01 23.69
C GLN A 23 24.36 -5.99 23.21
N GLN A 24 24.59 -5.34 22.07
CA GLN A 24 23.63 -4.42 21.47
C GLN A 24 22.33 -5.12 21.07
N GLU A 25 22.41 -6.30 20.47
CA GLU A 25 21.24 -7.12 20.13
C GLU A 25 20.45 -7.54 21.37
N GLN A 26 21.13 -7.96 22.44
CA GLN A 26 20.47 -8.35 23.69
C GLN A 26 19.85 -7.18 24.43
N HIS A 27 20.50 -6.02 24.40
CA HIS A 27 19.98 -4.82 25.06
C HIS A 27 18.81 -4.22 24.28
N GLY A 28 18.81 -4.37 22.97
CA GLY A 28 17.79 -3.83 22.08
C GLY A 28 17.79 -2.29 22.03
N TRP A 29 16.72 -1.74 21.46
CA TRP A 29 16.51 -0.31 21.37
C TRP A 29 15.31 0.10 22.24
N TYR A 30 15.45 1.23 22.92
CA TYR A 30 14.30 1.77 23.64
C TYR A 30 13.24 2.21 22.61
N PHE A 31 12.06 1.60 22.71
CA PHE A 31 10.89 1.96 21.92
C PHE A 31 9.85 2.62 22.82
N ASN A 32 9.51 3.88 22.52
CA ASN A 32 8.48 4.58 23.27
C ASN A 32 7.09 4.15 22.79
N GLU A 33 6.59 3.07 23.36
CA GLU A 33 5.28 2.49 23.01
C GLU A 33 4.13 3.48 23.22
N SER A 34 4.18 4.29 24.26
CA SER A 34 3.13 5.29 24.56
C SER A 34 2.99 6.30 23.43
N GLU A 35 4.09 6.88 22.98
CA GLU A 35 4.06 7.85 21.88
C GLU A 35 3.70 7.18 20.54
N ALA A 36 4.19 5.98 20.30
CA ALA A 36 3.82 5.21 19.10
C ALA A 36 2.31 4.93 19.03
N ARG A 37 1.69 4.55 20.14
CA ARG A 37 0.23 4.36 20.23
C ARG A 37 -0.57 5.64 20.03
N LYS A 38 -0.08 6.75 20.55
CA LYS A 38 -0.70 8.08 20.31
C LYS A 38 -0.64 8.44 18.82
N LEU A 39 0.52 8.28 18.21
CA LEU A 39 0.70 8.55 16.78
C LEU A 39 -0.19 7.63 15.93
N GLU A 40 -0.23 6.32 16.23
CA GLU A 40 -1.09 5.38 15.54
C GLU A 40 -2.57 5.79 15.61
N SER A 41 -3.06 6.16 16.79
CA SER A 41 -4.46 6.56 16.97
C SER A 41 -4.78 7.86 16.23
N ALA A 42 -3.85 8.80 16.19
CA ALA A 42 -4.01 10.05 15.43
C ALA A 42 -4.07 9.78 13.91
N LEU A 43 -3.14 8.98 13.39
CA LEU A 43 -3.10 8.61 11.98
C LEU A 43 -4.34 7.80 11.56
N ARG A 44 -4.79 6.84 12.37
CA ARG A 44 -6.03 6.11 12.10
C ARG A 44 -7.23 7.04 11.98
N ARG A 45 -7.37 8.01 12.88
CA ARG A 45 -8.46 8.99 12.83
C ARG A 45 -8.40 9.82 11.54
N GLU A 46 -7.23 10.27 11.14
CA GLU A 46 -7.04 11.04 9.92
C GLU A 46 -7.40 10.20 8.67
N VAL A 47 -6.94 8.95 8.60
CA VAL A 47 -7.30 8.01 7.53
C VAL A 47 -8.82 7.78 7.47
N GLU A 48 -9.48 7.57 8.60
CA GLU A 48 -10.94 7.38 8.65
C GLU A 48 -11.69 8.63 8.20
N GLN A 49 -11.28 9.80 8.63
CA GLN A 49 -11.88 11.08 8.23
C GLN A 49 -11.74 11.29 6.72
N THR A 50 -10.52 11.14 6.19
CA THR A 50 -10.25 11.29 4.76
C THR A 50 -11.01 10.27 3.92
N THR A 51 -11.03 8.99 4.36
CA THR A 51 -11.79 7.94 3.70
C THR A 51 -13.28 8.24 3.67
N SER A 52 -13.83 8.73 4.78
CA SER A 52 -15.25 9.08 4.88
C SER A 52 -15.60 10.25 3.98
N LEU A 53 -14.76 11.27 3.90
CA LEU A 53 -14.93 12.40 2.99
C LEU A 53 -14.91 11.95 1.52
N LEU A 54 -13.92 11.13 1.13
CA LEU A 54 -13.83 10.59 -0.22
C LEU A 54 -15.04 9.74 -0.60
N ARG A 55 -15.49 8.85 0.28
CA ARG A 55 -16.69 8.03 0.04
C ARG A 55 -17.96 8.86 -0.05
N ARG A 56 -18.05 9.95 0.70
CA ARG A 56 -19.19 10.86 0.63
C ARG A 56 -19.25 11.63 -0.68
N GLN A 57 -18.09 12.04 -1.20
CA GLN A 57 -18.00 12.78 -2.46
C GLN A 57 -18.08 11.83 -3.68
N HIS A 58 -17.44 10.66 -3.61
CA HIS A 58 -17.31 9.69 -4.68
C HIS A 58 -17.62 8.29 -4.17
N PRO A 59 -18.90 7.94 -3.92
CA PRO A 59 -19.26 6.65 -3.35
C PRO A 59 -18.93 5.49 -4.29
N TYR A 60 -18.99 5.73 -5.59
CA TYR A 60 -18.79 4.72 -6.62
C TYR A 60 -17.77 5.17 -7.67
N VAL A 61 -17.07 4.21 -8.24
CA VAL A 61 -16.16 4.39 -9.38
C VAL A 61 -16.62 3.49 -10.54
N GLY A 62 -16.34 3.93 -11.76
CA GLY A 62 -16.60 3.14 -12.95
C GLY A 62 -15.72 1.90 -13.00
N GLY A 63 -16.32 0.74 -13.15
CA GLY A 63 -15.62 -0.52 -13.39
C GLY A 63 -15.52 -0.84 -14.88
N ALA A 64 -15.29 -2.12 -15.19
CA ALA A 64 -15.23 -2.58 -16.57
C ALA A 64 -16.60 -2.49 -17.28
N LEU A 65 -16.56 -2.23 -18.59
CA LEU A 65 -17.71 -2.36 -19.46
C LEU A 65 -18.17 -3.81 -19.47
N PHE A 66 -19.47 -4.00 -19.35
CA PHE A 66 -20.08 -5.32 -19.38
C PHE A 66 -21.22 -5.36 -20.40
N THR A 67 -21.15 -6.33 -21.31
CA THR A 67 -22.20 -6.58 -22.30
C THR A 67 -22.86 -7.92 -21.99
N PRO A 68 -24.14 -7.95 -21.54
CA PRO A 68 -24.84 -9.19 -21.28
C PRO A 68 -25.01 -10.01 -22.56
N LYS A 69 -24.71 -11.31 -22.46
CA LYS A 69 -24.89 -12.26 -23.57
C LYS A 69 -26.26 -12.89 -23.61
N ARG A 70 -27.10 -12.63 -22.62
CA ARG A 70 -28.49 -13.14 -22.49
C ARG A 70 -29.34 -12.18 -21.68
N ASN A 71 -30.64 -12.17 -21.94
CA ASN A 71 -31.57 -11.45 -21.10
C ASN A 71 -31.66 -12.09 -19.71
N ASN A 72 -31.61 -11.29 -18.67
CA ASN A 72 -31.77 -11.74 -17.28
C ASN A 72 -32.71 -10.81 -16.53
N ARG A 73 -33.96 -11.25 -16.37
CA ARG A 73 -35.02 -10.46 -15.69
C ARG A 73 -34.70 -10.21 -14.22
N THR A 74 -34.09 -11.16 -13.54
CA THR A 74 -33.76 -11.04 -12.10
C THR A 74 -32.72 -9.93 -11.83
N GLN A 75 -31.79 -9.75 -12.76
CA GLN A 75 -30.74 -8.73 -12.67
C GLN A 75 -31.00 -7.50 -13.55
N GLY A 76 -32.11 -7.49 -14.30
CA GLY A 76 -32.45 -6.40 -15.19
C GLY A 76 -31.55 -6.29 -16.43
N TYR A 77 -30.86 -7.38 -16.82
CA TYR A 77 -29.97 -7.35 -17.98
C TYR A 77 -30.74 -7.55 -19.28
N ILE A 78 -30.43 -6.71 -20.25
CA ILE A 78 -30.90 -6.82 -21.62
C ILE A 78 -29.71 -7.27 -22.48
N GLU A 79 -29.90 -8.31 -23.29
CA GLU A 79 -28.88 -8.83 -24.21
C GLU A 79 -28.38 -7.72 -25.13
N GLY A 80 -27.05 -7.61 -25.26
CA GLY A 80 -26.39 -6.62 -26.10
C GLY A 80 -26.33 -5.19 -25.51
N ALA A 81 -27.07 -4.87 -24.44
CA ALA A 81 -27.04 -3.57 -23.81
C ALA A 81 -25.77 -3.42 -22.95
N THR A 82 -24.77 -2.73 -23.47
CA THR A 82 -23.50 -2.49 -22.76
C THR A 82 -23.66 -1.41 -21.70
N PHE A 83 -23.17 -1.67 -20.51
CA PHE A 83 -23.12 -0.69 -19.42
C PHE A 83 -21.85 -0.81 -18.60
N THR A 84 -21.50 0.25 -17.88
CA THR A 84 -20.37 0.26 -16.96
C THR A 84 -20.82 -0.24 -15.59
N ARG A 85 -20.20 -1.28 -15.08
CA ARG A 85 -20.46 -1.73 -13.71
C ARG A 85 -19.87 -0.74 -12.72
N LEU A 86 -20.68 -0.29 -11.78
CA LEU A 86 -20.21 0.53 -10.68
C LEU A 86 -19.60 -0.35 -9.60
N LYS A 87 -18.53 0.13 -8.98
CA LYS A 87 -17.87 -0.47 -7.82
C LYS A 87 -17.83 0.55 -6.70
N GLU A 88 -17.95 0.10 -5.46
CA GLU A 88 -17.73 0.96 -4.31
C GLU A 88 -16.29 1.49 -4.29
N LEU A 89 -16.14 2.74 -3.89
CA LEU A 89 -14.82 3.35 -3.78
C LEU A 89 -13.97 2.64 -2.72
N ASN A 90 -12.82 2.16 -3.15
CA ASN A 90 -11.75 1.73 -2.26
C ASN A 90 -10.61 2.76 -2.33
N PRO A 91 -10.39 3.58 -1.28
CA PRO A 91 -9.36 4.61 -1.26
C PRO A 91 -7.93 4.08 -1.33
N THR A 92 -7.72 2.81 -1.01
CA THR A 92 -6.41 2.15 -1.10
C THR A 92 -6.09 1.66 -2.50
N SER A 93 -7.07 1.65 -3.41
CA SER A 93 -6.89 1.19 -4.79
C SER A 93 -6.40 2.32 -5.68
N ARG A 94 -5.17 2.19 -6.20
CA ARG A 94 -4.60 3.14 -7.16
C ARG A 94 -5.48 3.30 -8.40
N ASP A 95 -6.07 2.22 -8.91
CA ASP A 95 -6.98 2.25 -10.07
C ASP A 95 -8.22 3.12 -9.79
N HIS A 96 -8.79 3.03 -8.57
CA HIS A 96 -9.95 3.83 -8.19
C HIS A 96 -9.59 5.32 -8.04
N ILE A 97 -8.44 5.63 -7.45
CA ILE A 97 -7.96 7.00 -7.32
C ILE A 97 -7.65 7.58 -8.70
N ALA A 98 -6.96 6.84 -9.57
CA ALA A 98 -6.70 7.26 -10.95
C ALA A 98 -7.99 7.60 -11.70
N TRP A 99 -9.01 6.74 -11.57
CA TRP A 99 -10.30 6.97 -12.20
C TRP A 99 -10.97 8.26 -11.72
N ILE A 100 -10.96 8.53 -10.40
CA ILE A 100 -11.49 9.78 -9.83
C ILE A 100 -10.73 10.99 -10.38
N LEU A 101 -9.41 10.95 -10.34
CA LEU A 101 -8.57 12.05 -10.80
C LEU A 101 -8.80 12.36 -12.28
N GLN A 102 -8.90 11.34 -13.13
CA GLN A 102 -9.16 11.51 -14.55
C GLN A 102 -10.59 12.02 -14.82
N THR A 103 -11.60 11.46 -14.13
CA THR A 103 -12.99 11.73 -14.43
C THR A 103 -13.50 13.04 -13.83
N HIS A 104 -13.08 13.35 -12.60
CA HIS A 104 -13.61 14.49 -11.85
C HIS A 104 -12.63 15.67 -11.77
N CYS A 105 -11.32 15.41 -11.81
CA CYS A 105 -10.30 16.46 -11.69
C CYS A 105 -9.65 16.81 -13.04
N GLY A 106 -9.98 16.10 -14.13
CA GLY A 106 -9.36 16.31 -15.44
C GLY A 106 -7.86 16.01 -15.47
N TRP A 107 -7.38 15.19 -14.55
CA TRP A 107 -5.97 14.83 -14.48
C TRP A 107 -5.55 13.97 -15.66
N ILE A 108 -4.45 14.38 -16.32
CA ILE A 108 -3.84 13.64 -17.42
C ILE A 108 -2.56 12.99 -16.88
N PRO A 109 -2.48 11.64 -16.85
CA PRO A 109 -1.28 10.98 -16.36
C PRO A 109 -0.09 11.22 -17.27
N SER A 110 1.05 11.59 -16.71
CA SER A 110 2.30 11.77 -17.43
C SER A 110 3.03 10.44 -17.69
N LEU A 111 2.81 9.45 -16.85
CA LEU A 111 3.44 8.15 -16.93
C LEU A 111 2.41 7.04 -16.93
N MET A 112 2.66 6.04 -17.77
CA MET A 112 1.83 4.83 -17.90
C MET A 112 2.68 3.58 -17.69
N THR A 113 2.10 2.53 -17.11
CA THR A 113 2.77 1.24 -16.99
C THR A 113 2.92 0.58 -18.35
N SER A 114 4.14 0.07 -18.65
CA SER A 114 4.46 -0.51 -19.96
C SER A 114 3.64 -1.74 -20.34
N LYS A 115 3.21 -2.54 -19.36
CA LYS A 115 2.48 -3.81 -19.59
C LYS A 115 0.97 -3.66 -19.63
N SER A 116 0.39 -2.82 -18.80
CA SER A 116 -1.07 -2.72 -18.61
C SER A 116 -1.66 -1.40 -19.07
N ASN A 117 -0.83 -0.47 -19.51
CA ASN A 117 -1.21 0.88 -19.91
C ASN A 117 -2.11 1.59 -18.88
N LYS A 118 -1.79 1.37 -17.59
CA LYS A 118 -2.46 2.00 -16.48
C LYS A 118 -1.70 3.23 -16.01
N PRO A 119 -2.39 4.29 -15.57
CA PRO A 119 -1.72 5.48 -15.04
C PRO A 119 -0.92 5.16 -13.78
N ILE A 120 0.28 5.71 -13.72
CA ILE A 120 1.13 5.63 -12.53
C ILE A 120 0.79 6.82 -11.66
N ILE A 121 0.33 6.54 -10.44
CA ILE A 121 0.10 7.54 -9.39
C ILE A 121 1.25 7.38 -8.40
N ASP A 122 2.42 7.80 -8.80
CA ASP A 122 3.55 7.94 -7.89
C ASP A 122 3.90 9.43 -7.88
N GLU A 123 4.31 9.90 -6.74
CA GLU A 123 4.60 11.27 -6.33
C GLU A 123 5.14 12.23 -7.39
#